data_23e9251caa642b3061570c07a6c310a4
#
_entry.id   23e9251caa642b3061570c07a6c310a4
#
_cell.length_a   1.000
_cell.length_b   1.000
_cell.length_c   1.000
_cell.angle_alpha   90.00
_cell.angle_beta   90.00
_cell.angle_gamma   90.00
#
_symmetry.space_group_name_H-M   'P 1'
#
loop_
_entity.id
_entity.type
_entity.pdbx_description
1 polymer ?
#
loop_
_entity_poly.entity_id
_entity_poly.type
_entity_poly.pdbx_seq_one_letter_code
_entity_poly.pdbx_strand_id
1 'polypeptide(L)'
;MNGSGFTETPTESPSSKTLSSYIHRLDRFPEMHREGKVLQVIGHMVEATNPGCSVGGMCTIYNPADDSRAAAEVVGFRKDRMLVMPLRNVHGIGPRCRVIPDDRPPMVPVGEGLLGRVVDPLMRPLDGLGEISLPKEVELYPEVINPLKRERIHDALDVGVKVINSCLTCGRGQRV
;
A
#
# COMPACT_ATOMS: atom_id res chain seq x y z
N MET A 1 51.24 -32.53 -51.28
CA MET A 1 50.02 -33.36 -51.18
C MET A 1 49.18 -32.75 -50.09
N ASN A 2 48.00 -32.25 -50.47
CA ASN A 2 47.09 -31.42 -49.70
C ASN A 2 46.41 -32.18 -48.55
N GLY A 3 46.34 -31.59 -47.40
CA GLY A 3 45.46 -31.96 -46.28
C GLY A 3 44.70 -30.72 -45.80
N SER A 4 43.47 -30.56 -46.33
CA SER A 4 42.55 -29.49 -45.97
C SER A 4 41.97 -29.72 -44.59
N GLY A 5 42.29 -28.81 -43.63
CA GLY A 5 41.64 -28.75 -42.33
C GLY A 5 40.26 -28.06 -42.48
N PHE A 6 39.20 -28.82 -42.20
CA PHE A 6 37.87 -28.26 -42.00
C PHE A 6 37.80 -27.67 -40.56
N THR A 7 37.71 -26.36 -40.47
CA THR A 7 37.32 -25.69 -39.24
C THR A 7 35.79 -25.74 -39.10
N GLU A 8 35.29 -26.58 -38.21
CA GLU A 8 33.89 -26.54 -37.78
C GLU A 8 33.65 -25.29 -36.95
N THR A 9 32.85 -24.40 -37.49
CA THR A 9 32.24 -23.28 -36.74
C THR A 9 31.14 -23.85 -35.83
N PRO A 10 31.09 -23.51 -34.55
CA PRO A 10 30.02 -23.95 -33.68
C PRO A 10 28.70 -23.27 -34.10
N THR A 11 27.77 -24.06 -34.54
CA THR A 11 26.40 -23.65 -34.86
C THR A 11 25.67 -23.30 -33.57
N GLU A 12 25.64 -22.00 -33.19
CA GLU A 12 24.77 -21.52 -32.12
C GLU A 12 23.31 -21.81 -32.48
N SER A 13 22.63 -22.55 -31.64
CA SER A 13 21.22 -22.88 -31.80
C SER A 13 20.35 -21.59 -31.85
N PRO A 14 19.43 -21.45 -32.80
CA PRO A 14 18.66 -20.22 -33.01
C PRO A 14 17.64 -19.93 -31.89
N SER A 15 17.43 -20.82 -30.92
CA SER A 15 16.42 -20.71 -29.89
C SER A 15 16.78 -19.78 -28.73
N SER A 16 18.06 -19.64 -28.35
CA SER A 16 18.47 -18.81 -27.21
C SER A 16 18.43 -17.30 -27.50
N LYS A 17 18.77 -16.91 -28.74
CA LYS A 17 18.70 -15.49 -29.17
C LYS A 17 17.26 -14.99 -29.30
N THR A 18 16.32 -15.87 -29.56
CA THR A 18 14.91 -15.53 -29.74
C THR A 18 14.23 -15.20 -28.40
N LEU A 19 14.49 -16.00 -27.34
CA LEU A 19 13.89 -15.80 -26.01
C LEU A 19 14.38 -14.51 -25.33
N SER A 20 15.68 -14.24 -25.32
CA SER A 20 16.22 -13.02 -24.73
C SER A 20 15.74 -11.75 -25.45
N SER A 21 15.54 -11.80 -26.78
CA SER A 21 14.98 -10.68 -27.53
C SER A 21 13.51 -10.41 -27.20
N TYR A 22 12.72 -11.45 -26.91
CA TYR A 22 11.33 -11.29 -26.47
C TYR A 22 11.24 -10.78 -25.02
N ILE A 23 12.09 -11.26 -24.11
CA ILE A 23 12.16 -10.75 -22.73
C ILE A 23 12.48 -9.25 -22.74
N HIS A 24 13.50 -8.83 -23.50
CA HIS A 24 13.87 -7.41 -23.62
C HIS A 24 12.80 -6.53 -24.29
N ARG A 25 11.91 -7.12 -25.08
CA ARG A 25 10.74 -6.42 -25.62
C ARG A 25 9.61 -6.34 -24.60
N LEU A 26 9.43 -7.34 -23.74
CA LEU A 26 8.46 -7.31 -22.65
C LEU A 26 8.78 -6.21 -21.62
N ASP A 27 10.07 -5.99 -21.32
CA ASP A 27 10.52 -4.90 -20.44
C ASP A 27 10.18 -3.48 -20.99
N ARG A 28 9.87 -3.38 -22.28
CA ARG A 28 9.49 -2.11 -22.93
C ARG A 28 7.98 -1.89 -23.02
N PHE A 29 7.17 -2.90 -22.72
CA PHE A 29 5.73 -2.68 -22.64
C PHE A 29 5.43 -1.94 -21.36
N PRO A 30 4.69 -0.80 -21.43
CA PRO A 30 4.20 -0.16 -20.22
C PRO A 30 3.35 -1.19 -19.48
N GLU A 31 3.58 -1.31 -18.18
CA GLU A 31 2.73 -2.12 -17.31
C GLU A 31 1.27 -1.74 -17.60
N MET A 32 0.43 -2.73 -17.85
CA MET A 32 -1.00 -2.48 -18.07
C MET A 32 -1.59 -2.09 -16.72
N HIS A 33 -1.65 -0.79 -16.47
CA HIS A 33 -2.32 -0.27 -15.30
C HIS A 33 -3.83 -0.33 -15.51
N ARG A 34 -4.51 -0.97 -14.57
CA ARG A 34 -5.97 -0.89 -14.49
C ARG A 34 -6.31 0.49 -13.93
N GLU A 35 -7.05 1.28 -14.67
CA GLU A 35 -7.45 2.62 -14.24
C GLU A 35 -8.96 2.75 -14.23
N GLY A 36 -9.49 3.32 -13.17
CA GLY A 36 -10.86 3.84 -13.10
C GLY A 36 -10.88 5.33 -13.45
N LYS A 37 -12.06 5.85 -13.75
CA LYS A 37 -12.29 7.26 -14.01
C LYS A 37 -13.22 7.84 -12.97
N VAL A 38 -12.90 8.99 -12.42
CA VAL A 38 -13.82 9.73 -11.55
C VAL A 38 -15.01 10.21 -12.37
N LEU A 39 -16.22 9.92 -11.88
CA LEU A 39 -17.47 10.29 -12.52
C LEU A 39 -18.07 11.54 -11.88
N GLN A 40 -18.13 11.57 -10.55
CA GLN A 40 -18.59 12.74 -9.79
C GLN A 40 -18.05 12.73 -8.35
N VAL A 41 -18.13 13.88 -7.72
CA VAL A 41 -17.77 14.08 -6.31
C VAL A 41 -19.02 14.57 -5.57
N ILE A 42 -19.35 13.92 -4.45
CA ILE A 42 -20.52 14.26 -3.62
C ILE A 42 -20.03 14.45 -2.18
N GLY A 43 -19.87 15.70 -1.75
CA GLY A 43 -19.27 15.99 -0.46
C GLY A 43 -17.85 15.44 -0.35
N HIS A 44 -17.63 14.50 0.56
CA HIS A 44 -16.33 13.81 0.74
C HIS A 44 -16.21 12.47 -0.01
N MET A 45 -17.26 12.09 -0.75
CA MET A 45 -17.29 10.83 -1.49
C MET A 45 -17.02 11.05 -2.97
N VAL A 46 -16.24 10.18 -3.56
CA VAL A 46 -15.94 10.18 -4.99
C VAL A 46 -16.57 8.94 -5.62
N GLU A 47 -17.41 9.13 -6.64
CA GLU A 47 -17.92 8.04 -7.47
C GLU A 47 -16.99 7.87 -8.69
N ALA A 48 -16.54 6.64 -8.92
CA ALA A 48 -15.66 6.28 -10.03
C ALA A 48 -16.07 4.95 -10.69
N THR A 49 -15.56 4.70 -11.88
CA THR A 49 -15.62 3.36 -12.48
C THR A 49 -14.67 2.44 -11.70
N ASN A 50 -15.08 1.18 -11.51
CA ASN A 50 -14.27 0.21 -10.78
C ASN A 50 -13.19 -0.42 -11.69
N PRO A 51 -11.90 -0.21 -11.40
CA PRO A 51 -10.80 -0.87 -12.11
C PRO A 51 -10.46 -2.27 -11.57
N GLY A 52 -11.31 -2.85 -10.72
CA GLY A 52 -11.11 -4.16 -10.09
C GLY A 52 -10.75 -4.07 -8.61
N CYS A 53 -11.09 -2.96 -7.94
CA CYS A 53 -10.94 -2.83 -6.49
C CYS A 53 -12.02 -3.58 -5.73
N SER A 54 -11.73 -3.94 -4.48
CA SER A 54 -12.65 -4.49 -3.49
C SER A 54 -12.92 -3.47 -2.37
N VAL A 55 -13.99 -3.67 -1.60
CA VAL A 55 -14.28 -2.85 -0.40
C VAL A 55 -13.14 -2.98 0.60
N GLY A 56 -12.71 -1.85 1.20
CA GLY A 56 -11.54 -1.77 2.08
C GLY A 56 -10.20 -1.73 1.35
N GLY A 57 -10.20 -1.87 0.01
CA GLY A 57 -9.00 -1.74 -0.81
C GLY A 57 -8.55 -0.28 -0.92
N MET A 58 -7.23 -0.08 -1.02
CA MET A 58 -6.64 1.23 -1.24
C MET A 58 -6.55 1.55 -2.72
N CYS A 59 -6.65 2.82 -3.04
CA CYS A 59 -6.45 3.34 -4.38
C CYS A 59 -5.85 4.76 -4.32
N THR A 60 -5.27 5.18 -5.42
CA THR A 60 -4.76 6.54 -5.59
C THR A 60 -5.62 7.28 -6.60
N ILE A 61 -6.17 8.42 -6.22
CA ILE A 61 -6.81 9.35 -7.14
C ILE A 61 -5.72 10.27 -7.69
N TYR A 62 -5.54 10.22 -9.00
CA TYR A 62 -4.55 10.99 -9.75
C TYR A 62 -5.22 12.10 -10.56
N ASN A 63 -4.78 13.34 -10.36
CA ASN A 63 -5.22 14.48 -11.14
C ASN A 63 -4.16 14.85 -12.19
N PRO A 64 -4.43 14.66 -13.49
CA PRO A 64 -3.46 14.95 -14.54
C PRO A 64 -3.24 16.45 -14.78
N ALA A 65 -4.02 17.35 -14.19
CA ALA A 65 -3.89 18.79 -14.41
C ALA A 65 -2.75 19.41 -13.60
N ASP A 66 -2.49 18.89 -12.40
CA ASP A 66 -1.49 19.38 -11.45
C ASP A 66 -0.56 18.30 -10.91
N ASP A 67 -0.64 17.08 -11.48
CA ASP A 67 0.12 15.89 -11.09
C ASP A 67 -0.11 15.48 -9.60
N SER A 68 -1.20 15.97 -8.99
CA SER A 68 -1.51 15.65 -7.60
C SER A 68 -2.03 14.24 -7.45
N ARG A 69 -1.71 13.63 -6.29
CA ARG A 69 -2.12 12.28 -5.92
C ARG A 69 -2.76 12.31 -4.54
N ALA A 70 -3.91 11.69 -4.41
CA ALA A 70 -4.62 11.54 -3.15
C ALA A 70 -4.87 10.06 -2.89
N ALA A 71 -4.36 9.55 -1.75
CA ALA A 71 -4.71 8.23 -1.27
C ALA A 71 -6.19 8.20 -0.89
N ALA A 72 -6.86 7.11 -1.20
CA ALA A 72 -8.28 6.94 -0.96
C ALA A 72 -8.62 5.48 -0.68
N GLU A 73 -9.70 5.24 0.05
CA GLU A 73 -10.20 3.92 0.40
C GLU A 73 -11.53 3.65 -0.32
N VAL A 74 -11.70 2.41 -0.79
CA VAL A 74 -12.96 1.95 -1.37
C VAL A 74 -13.93 1.60 -0.25
N VAL A 75 -14.95 2.40 -0.07
CA VAL A 75 -15.95 2.22 1.01
C VAL A 75 -17.16 1.41 0.58
N GLY A 76 -17.36 1.21 -0.73
CA GLY A 76 -18.47 0.41 -1.23
C GLY A 76 -18.73 0.56 -2.71
N PHE A 77 -19.84 -0.04 -3.13
CA PHE A 77 -20.30 0.02 -4.52
C PHE A 77 -21.78 0.42 -4.59
N ARG A 78 -22.12 1.18 -5.60
CA ARG A 78 -23.49 1.54 -5.91
C ARG A 78 -23.79 1.28 -7.39
N LYS A 79 -24.54 0.23 -7.68
CA LYS A 79 -24.69 -0.30 -9.05
C LYS A 79 -23.31 -0.63 -9.62
N ASP A 80 -22.95 -0.11 -10.78
CA ASP A 80 -21.65 -0.33 -11.44
C ASP A 80 -20.59 0.70 -11.06
N ARG A 81 -20.83 1.51 -10.02
CA ARG A 81 -19.94 2.57 -9.59
C ARG A 81 -19.28 2.21 -8.26
N MET A 82 -18.01 2.50 -8.17
CA MET A 82 -17.22 2.41 -6.95
C MET A 82 -17.35 3.71 -6.17
N LEU A 83 -17.58 3.60 -4.86
CA LEU A 83 -17.58 4.71 -3.91
C LEU A 83 -16.23 4.74 -3.19
N VAL A 84 -15.53 5.84 -3.33
CA VAL A 84 -14.19 6.03 -2.81
C VAL A 84 -14.17 7.20 -1.84
N MET A 85 -13.53 7.04 -0.71
CA MET A 85 -13.32 8.09 0.29
C MET A 85 -11.86 8.51 0.29
N PRO A 86 -11.53 9.71 -0.19
CA PRO A 86 -10.17 10.25 -0.09
C PRO A 86 -9.77 10.43 1.38
N LEU A 87 -8.55 10.02 1.71
CA LEU A 87 -7.98 10.20 3.05
C LEU A 87 -7.46 11.63 3.30
N ARG A 88 -7.54 12.48 2.29
CA ARG A 88 -7.14 13.87 2.31
C ARG A 88 -8.22 14.76 1.70
N ASN A 89 -7.90 16.03 1.64
CA ASN A 89 -8.79 17.02 1.06
C ASN A 89 -9.13 16.69 -0.40
N VAL A 90 -10.40 16.86 -0.76
CA VAL A 90 -10.95 16.59 -2.09
C VAL A 90 -10.76 17.75 -3.09
N HIS A 91 -10.05 18.82 -2.70
CA HIS A 91 -9.81 19.94 -3.60
C HIS A 91 -9.07 19.49 -4.86
N GLY A 92 -9.57 19.91 -6.02
CA GLY A 92 -9.00 19.55 -7.32
C GLY A 92 -9.45 18.19 -7.88
N ILE A 93 -10.19 17.38 -7.10
CA ILE A 93 -10.72 16.10 -7.61
C ILE A 93 -11.97 16.37 -8.46
N GLY A 94 -11.99 15.84 -9.67
CA GLY A 94 -13.08 15.99 -10.61
C GLY A 94 -13.09 14.94 -11.73
N PRO A 95 -13.99 15.04 -12.71
CA PRO A 95 -14.18 14.01 -13.74
C PRO A 95 -12.98 13.74 -14.66
N ARG A 96 -11.92 14.55 -14.59
CA ARG A 96 -10.66 14.30 -15.32
C ARG A 96 -9.70 13.42 -14.55
N CYS A 97 -9.93 13.23 -13.25
CA CYS A 97 -9.07 12.41 -12.41
C CYS A 97 -9.26 10.93 -12.70
N ARG A 98 -8.18 10.18 -12.50
CA ARG A 98 -8.14 8.73 -12.63
C ARG A 98 -8.04 8.08 -11.27
N VAL A 99 -8.52 6.87 -11.14
CA VAL A 99 -8.40 6.05 -9.93
C VAL A 99 -7.53 4.85 -10.27
N ILE A 100 -6.40 4.76 -9.62
CA ILE A 100 -5.40 3.70 -9.80
C ILE A 100 -5.50 2.79 -8.57
N PRO A 101 -5.83 1.50 -8.72
CA PRO A 101 -5.87 0.56 -7.60
C PRO A 101 -4.48 0.36 -7.00
N ASP A 102 -4.40 0.19 -5.70
CA ASP A 102 -3.25 -0.40 -5.04
C ASP A 102 -3.54 -1.89 -4.84
N ASP A 103 -2.74 -2.76 -5.46
CA ASP A 103 -2.92 -4.21 -5.39
C ASP A 103 -2.43 -4.78 -4.05
N ARG A 104 -1.81 -3.95 -3.20
CA ARG A 104 -1.36 -4.35 -1.86
C ARG A 104 -2.44 -4.06 -0.82
N PRO A 105 -2.54 -4.89 0.23
CA PRO A 105 -3.36 -4.56 1.39
C PRO A 105 -2.89 -3.23 2.00
N PRO A 106 -3.77 -2.50 2.71
CA PRO A 106 -3.37 -1.28 3.41
C PRO A 106 -2.31 -1.61 4.46
N MET A 107 -1.13 -1.02 4.30
CA MET A 107 0.05 -1.23 5.15
C MET A 107 0.34 0.02 5.97
N VAL A 108 0.82 -0.19 7.19
CA VAL A 108 1.26 0.88 8.09
C VAL A 108 2.74 0.69 8.39
N PRO A 109 3.58 1.68 8.11
CA PRO A 109 4.98 1.65 8.50
C PRO A 109 5.11 1.76 10.02
N VAL A 110 5.91 0.88 10.63
CA VAL A 110 6.12 0.81 12.08
C VAL A 110 7.59 0.65 12.42
N GLY A 111 7.96 1.10 13.61
CA GLY A 111 9.31 0.95 14.11
C GLY A 111 9.53 1.75 15.40
N GLU A 112 10.65 1.52 16.06
CA GLU A 112 11.05 2.24 17.27
C GLU A 112 11.21 3.75 17.03
N GLY A 113 11.46 4.17 15.79
CA GLY A 113 11.52 5.57 15.42
C GLY A 113 10.24 6.37 15.67
N LEU A 114 9.09 5.71 15.93
CA LEU A 114 7.82 6.36 16.31
C LEU A 114 7.78 6.78 17.78
N LEU A 115 8.66 6.23 18.63
CA LEU A 115 8.65 6.56 20.05
C LEU A 115 8.98 8.04 20.27
N GLY A 116 8.10 8.75 20.97
CA GLY A 116 8.25 10.17 21.26
C GLY A 116 7.96 11.10 20.08
N ARG A 117 7.45 10.59 18.95
CA ARG A 117 7.10 11.35 17.76
C ARG A 117 5.59 11.63 17.69
N VAL A 118 5.24 12.72 17.06
CA VAL A 118 3.85 13.07 16.73
C VAL A 118 3.66 12.96 15.23
N VAL A 119 2.75 12.08 14.83
CA VAL A 119 2.48 11.80 13.41
C VAL A 119 1.00 11.93 13.09
N ASP A 120 0.68 12.19 11.82
CA ASP A 120 -0.68 12.11 11.30
C ASP A 120 -1.10 10.63 11.08
N PRO A 121 -2.39 10.35 10.77
CA PRO A 121 -2.85 8.99 10.47
C PRO A 121 -2.16 8.32 9.28
N LEU A 122 -1.48 9.08 8.44
CA LEU A 122 -0.70 8.60 7.31
C LEU A 122 0.81 8.53 7.64
N MET A 123 1.18 8.51 8.92
CA MET A 123 2.54 8.42 9.46
C MET A 123 3.47 9.57 9.06
N ARG A 124 2.94 10.75 8.74
CA ARG A 124 3.75 11.93 8.47
C ARG A 124 4.06 12.68 9.75
N PRO A 125 5.32 13.11 9.94
CA PRO A 125 5.69 13.88 11.13
C PRO A 125 4.94 15.21 11.21
N LEU A 126 4.35 15.50 12.39
CA LEU A 126 3.72 16.78 12.72
C LEU A 126 4.56 17.58 13.72
N ASP A 127 5.58 16.99 14.31
CA ASP A 127 6.42 17.52 15.38
C ASP A 127 7.57 18.41 14.89
N GLY A 128 7.76 18.54 13.57
CA GLY A 128 8.85 19.33 13.00
C GLY A 128 10.25 18.71 13.17
N LEU A 129 10.35 17.47 13.67
CA LEU A 129 11.63 16.79 13.93
C LEU A 129 12.20 16.05 12.72
N GLY A 130 11.66 16.28 11.53
CA GLY A 130 12.12 15.66 10.28
C GLY A 130 11.55 14.26 10.03
N GLU A 131 12.01 13.64 8.95
CA GLU A 131 11.55 12.32 8.50
C GLU A 131 11.84 11.21 9.52
N ILE A 132 10.96 10.20 9.55
CA ILE A 132 11.07 9.05 10.44
C ILE A 132 11.47 7.83 9.62
N SER A 133 12.55 7.16 10.01
CA SER A 133 12.95 5.88 9.41
C SER A 133 12.13 4.74 10.02
N LEU A 134 11.26 4.13 9.23
CA LEU A 134 10.37 3.04 9.62
C LEU A 134 10.66 1.82 8.74
N PRO A 135 11.52 0.90 9.19
CA PRO A 135 12.02 -0.19 8.36
C PRO A 135 11.02 -1.33 8.14
N LYS A 136 9.91 -1.36 8.88
CA LYS A 136 8.93 -2.45 8.85
C LYS A 136 7.56 -1.90 8.49
N GLU A 137 6.82 -2.65 7.66
CA GLU A 137 5.41 -2.43 7.38
C GLU A 137 4.57 -3.58 7.95
N VAL A 138 3.41 -3.25 8.48
CA VAL A 138 2.42 -4.23 8.97
C VAL A 138 1.07 -3.94 8.32
N GLU A 139 0.27 -4.98 8.14
CA GLU A 139 -1.09 -4.82 7.65
C GLU A 139 -1.95 -4.03 8.63
N LEU A 140 -2.73 -3.07 8.13
CA LEU A 140 -3.66 -2.29 8.93
C LEU A 140 -4.78 -3.16 9.52
N TYR A 141 -5.22 -4.18 8.76
CA TYR A 141 -6.26 -5.13 9.13
C TYR A 141 -5.70 -6.56 9.17
N PRO A 142 -4.83 -6.88 10.14
CA PRO A 142 -4.27 -8.23 10.25
C PRO A 142 -5.34 -9.24 10.64
N GLU A 143 -5.11 -10.50 10.32
CA GLU A 143 -5.97 -11.58 10.79
C GLU A 143 -6.09 -11.56 12.33
N VAL A 144 -7.30 -11.77 12.82
CA VAL A 144 -7.56 -11.81 14.27
C VAL A 144 -6.88 -13.02 14.87
N ILE A 145 -5.99 -12.78 15.84
CA ILE A 145 -5.32 -13.86 16.56
C ILE A 145 -6.36 -14.72 17.27
N ASN A 146 -6.33 -16.03 17.03
CA ASN A 146 -7.20 -16.99 17.69
C ASN A 146 -7.09 -16.81 19.22
N PRO A 147 -8.22 -16.63 19.95
CA PRO A 147 -8.21 -16.43 21.39
C PRO A 147 -7.44 -17.49 22.19
N LEU A 148 -7.42 -18.74 21.70
CA LEU A 148 -6.68 -19.85 22.33
C LEU A 148 -5.16 -19.75 22.14
N LYS A 149 -4.69 -18.96 21.15
CA LYS A 149 -3.26 -18.71 20.90
C LYS A 149 -2.75 -17.45 21.59
N ARG A 150 -3.63 -16.69 22.26
CA ARG A 150 -3.21 -15.49 22.99
C ARG A 150 -2.48 -15.89 24.24
N GLU A 151 -1.33 -15.27 24.46
CA GLU A 151 -0.61 -15.39 25.72
C GLU A 151 -1.42 -14.76 26.85
N ARG A 152 -1.32 -15.36 28.04
CA ARG A 152 -1.91 -14.79 29.24
C ARG A 152 -1.11 -13.57 29.69
N ILE A 153 -1.80 -12.57 30.22
CA ILE A 153 -1.17 -11.39 30.80
C ILE A 153 -0.61 -11.76 32.16
N HIS A 154 0.70 -11.62 32.33
CA HIS A 154 1.40 -11.94 33.57
C HIS A 154 2.08 -10.74 34.21
N ASP A 155 2.53 -9.79 33.39
CA ASP A 155 3.34 -8.65 33.83
C ASP A 155 2.47 -7.44 34.12
N ALA A 156 2.65 -6.84 35.30
CA ALA A 156 2.03 -5.55 35.61
C ALA A 156 2.70 -4.43 34.83
N LEU A 157 1.90 -3.48 34.37
CA LEU A 157 2.35 -2.27 33.67
C LEU A 157 2.27 -1.07 34.61
N ASP A 158 3.42 -0.47 34.89
CA ASP A 158 3.45 0.82 35.57
C ASP A 158 3.02 1.93 34.60
N VAL A 159 1.89 2.57 34.86
CA VAL A 159 1.33 3.67 34.06
C VAL A 159 1.76 5.06 34.58
N GLY A 160 2.62 5.12 35.61
CA GLY A 160 3.12 6.36 36.21
C GLY A 160 2.12 7.09 37.11
N VAL A 161 0.89 6.58 37.27
CA VAL A 161 -0.17 7.16 38.11
C VAL A 161 -0.38 6.28 39.32
N LYS A 162 0.01 6.76 40.52
CA LYS A 162 -0.02 5.98 41.77
C LYS A 162 -1.37 5.35 42.08
N VAL A 163 -2.46 6.08 41.88
CA VAL A 163 -3.83 5.59 42.13
C VAL A 163 -4.17 4.42 41.21
N ILE A 164 -3.81 4.48 39.93
CA ILE A 164 -4.06 3.40 38.99
C ILE A 164 -3.19 2.20 39.36
N ASN A 165 -1.90 2.40 39.60
CA ASN A 165 -0.98 1.32 39.94
C ASN A 165 -1.37 0.59 41.23
N SER A 166 -1.96 1.28 42.20
CA SER A 166 -2.34 0.66 43.48
C SER A 166 -3.75 0.10 43.52
N CYS A 167 -4.70 0.69 42.80
CA CYS A 167 -6.12 0.32 42.91
C CYS A 167 -6.67 -0.41 41.68
N LEU A 168 -6.07 -0.20 40.51
CA LEU A 168 -6.54 -0.72 39.22
C LEU A 168 -5.37 -1.28 38.40
N THR A 169 -4.60 -2.18 38.97
CA THR A 169 -3.39 -2.72 38.31
C THR A 169 -3.66 -3.11 36.87
N CYS A 170 -2.97 -2.45 35.95
CA CYS A 170 -3.02 -2.76 34.53
C CYS A 170 -1.95 -3.80 34.18
N GLY A 171 -2.29 -4.72 33.30
CA GLY A 171 -1.34 -5.69 32.77
C GLY A 171 -0.77 -5.25 31.41
N ARG A 172 0.45 -5.61 31.14
CA ARG A 172 1.09 -5.38 29.84
C ARG A 172 0.37 -6.16 28.75
N GLY A 173 -0.20 -5.45 27.75
CA GLY A 173 -1.04 -6.05 26.71
C GLY A 173 -2.52 -6.17 27.07
N GLN A 174 -2.95 -5.65 28.23
CA GLN A 174 -4.35 -5.57 28.61
C GLN A 174 -5.07 -4.50 27.79
N ARG A 175 -6.31 -4.80 27.37
CA ARG A 175 -7.21 -3.81 26.77
C ARG A 175 -7.94 -3.10 27.93
N VAL A 176 -7.79 -1.79 28.02
CA VAL A 176 -8.35 -0.92 29.07
C VAL A 176 -9.43 -0.04 28.49
#